data_013a4e69230b13f7697d72aff8a25a90
#
_entry.id   013a4e69230b13f7697d72aff8a25a90
#
_cell.length_a   1.000
_cell.length_b   1.000
_cell.length_c   1.000
_cell.angle_alpha   90.00
_cell.angle_beta   90.00
_cell.angle_gamma   90.00
#
_symmetry.space_group_name_H-M   'P 1'
#
loop_
_entity.id
_entity.type
_entity.pdbx_description
1 polymer ?
#
loop_
_entity_poly.entity_id
_entity_poly.type
_entity_poly.pdbx_seq_one_letter_code
_entity_poly.pdbx_strand_id
1 'polypeptide(L)'
;MKQKLLDMLACIKCGGGLSSTDFDGGELIDGELACNGCGAKYPVTNGIPRFVEPDNYASSFGYQWNLFRREQIDSFNGTTLSVDRFWTETGWSSDELTDKWVLDAGCAISRPLAS
;
A
#
# COMPACT_ATOMS: atom_id res chain seq x y z
N MET A 1 4.16 3.49 -8.37
CA MET A 1 3.89 4.41 -7.24
C MET A 1 4.10 5.85 -7.69
N LYS A 2 3.38 6.81 -7.12
CA LYS A 2 3.48 8.23 -7.48
C LYS A 2 4.51 8.95 -6.59
N GLN A 3 5.11 10.05 -7.10
CA GLN A 3 6.06 10.88 -6.36
C GLN A 3 5.52 11.31 -4.99
N LYS A 4 4.27 11.72 -4.93
CA LYS A 4 3.61 12.16 -3.69
C LYS A 4 3.59 11.08 -2.58
N LEU A 5 3.57 9.79 -2.94
CA LEU A 5 3.74 8.72 -1.97
C LEU A 5 5.20 8.65 -1.48
N LEU A 6 6.17 8.79 -2.39
CA LEU A 6 7.58 8.79 -2.00
C LEU A 6 7.90 9.88 -0.97
N ASP A 7 7.32 11.07 -1.13
CA ASP A 7 7.54 12.22 -0.23
C ASP A 7 7.05 11.95 1.22
N MET A 8 6.17 10.96 1.40
CA MET A 8 5.65 10.55 2.72
C MET A 8 6.40 9.36 3.33
N LEU A 9 7.25 8.67 2.54
CA LEU A 9 7.99 7.51 2.99
C LEU A 9 9.31 7.90 3.64
N ALA A 10 9.74 7.10 4.60
CA ALA A 10 11.02 7.24 5.27
C ALA A 10 11.76 5.89 5.30
N CYS A 11 13.07 5.96 5.37
CA CYS A 11 13.92 4.80 5.54
C CYS A 11 13.64 4.09 6.87
N ILE A 12 13.33 2.80 6.84
CA ILE A 12 13.05 2.01 8.05
C ILE A 12 14.30 1.81 8.94
N LYS A 13 15.51 2.03 8.41
CA LYS A 13 16.76 1.87 9.17
C LYS A 13 17.18 3.14 9.91
N CYS A 14 16.99 4.31 9.32
CA CYS A 14 17.50 5.56 9.88
C CYS A 14 16.52 6.72 9.90
N GLY A 15 15.29 6.55 9.40
CA GLY A 15 14.30 7.61 9.29
C GLY A 15 14.59 8.66 8.20
N GLY A 16 15.68 8.51 7.45
CA GLY A 16 16.06 9.46 6.39
C GLY A 16 15.12 9.41 5.17
N GLY A 17 15.11 10.49 4.40
CA GLY A 17 14.33 10.58 3.18
C GLY A 17 14.80 9.58 2.11
N LEU A 18 13.88 9.19 1.26
CA LEU A 18 14.11 8.27 0.15
C LEU A 18 14.07 9.01 -1.18
N SER A 19 14.84 8.53 -2.15
CA SER A 19 14.85 9.04 -3.53
C SER A 19 14.93 7.89 -4.54
N SER A 20 14.55 8.16 -5.78
CA SER A 20 14.73 7.24 -6.91
C SER A 20 14.95 8.04 -8.19
N THR A 21 15.72 7.47 -9.11
CA THR A 21 15.89 7.98 -10.48
C THR A 21 15.02 7.26 -11.51
N ASP A 22 14.27 6.24 -11.07
CA ASP A 22 13.56 5.31 -11.95
C ASP A 22 12.10 5.74 -12.22
N PHE A 23 11.76 6.99 -11.90
CA PHE A 23 10.45 7.55 -12.26
C PHE A 23 10.35 7.80 -13.77
N ASP A 24 9.28 7.29 -14.36
CA ASP A 24 8.90 7.56 -15.74
C ASP A 24 7.46 8.12 -15.79
N GLY A 25 7.27 9.25 -16.49
CA GLY A 25 5.95 9.91 -16.59
C GLY A 25 5.30 10.29 -15.24
N GLY A 26 6.10 10.43 -14.16
CA GLY A 26 5.60 10.74 -12.81
C GLY A 26 5.20 9.51 -11.99
N GLU A 27 5.43 8.32 -12.53
CA GLU A 27 5.19 7.05 -11.83
C GLU A 27 6.45 6.18 -11.79
N LEU A 28 6.61 5.46 -10.69
CA LEU A 28 7.63 4.42 -10.52
C LEU A 28 6.91 3.07 -10.42
N ILE A 29 7.06 2.23 -11.44
CA ILE A 29 6.43 0.90 -11.49
C ILE A 29 7.41 -0.15 -10.97
N ASP A 30 8.58 -0.26 -11.60
CA ASP A 30 9.64 -1.15 -11.19
C ASP A 30 10.94 -0.37 -11.09
N GLY A 31 11.68 -0.57 -10.00
CA GLY A 31 12.93 0.16 -9.75
C GLY A 31 13.38 0.05 -8.29
N GLU A 32 14.12 1.04 -7.84
CA GLU A 32 14.72 1.04 -6.51
C GLU A 32 14.57 2.41 -5.82
N LEU A 33 14.29 2.38 -4.52
CA LEU A 33 14.40 3.54 -3.65
C LEU A 33 15.75 3.49 -2.92
N ALA A 34 16.46 4.59 -2.89
CA ALA A 34 17.71 4.74 -2.12
C ALA A 34 17.52 5.72 -0.96
N CYS A 35 18.05 5.36 0.21
CA CYS A 35 18.06 6.26 1.35
C CYS A 35 19.17 7.30 1.23
N ASN A 36 18.80 8.56 1.31
CA ASN A 36 19.75 9.69 1.22
C ASN A 36 20.67 9.80 2.46
N GLY A 37 20.29 9.17 3.59
CA GLY A 37 21.06 9.21 4.83
C GLY A 37 22.02 8.04 5.00
N CYS A 38 21.54 6.80 4.88
CA CYS A 38 22.34 5.60 5.17
C CYS A 38 22.65 4.73 3.94
N GLY A 39 22.18 5.11 2.74
CA GLY A 39 22.40 4.35 1.51
C GLY A 39 21.63 3.03 1.41
N ALA A 40 20.73 2.73 2.34
CA ALA A 40 19.89 1.54 2.25
C ALA A 40 19.02 1.59 1.00
N LYS A 41 18.82 0.43 0.38
CA LYS A 41 18.07 0.29 -0.87
C LYS A 41 16.84 -0.58 -0.67
N TYR A 42 15.75 -0.22 -1.35
CA TYR A 42 14.46 -0.89 -1.26
C TYR A 42 13.88 -1.06 -2.67
N PRO A 43 13.61 -2.29 -3.12
CA PRO A 43 13.02 -2.51 -4.44
C PRO A 43 11.58 -2.01 -4.48
N VAL A 44 11.18 -1.53 -5.65
CA VAL A 44 9.80 -1.24 -6.01
C VAL A 44 9.39 -2.23 -7.08
N THR A 45 8.30 -2.94 -6.86
CA THR A 45 7.77 -3.93 -7.80
C THR A 45 6.28 -3.69 -8.01
N ASN A 46 5.87 -3.52 -9.26
CA ASN A 46 4.48 -3.18 -9.62
C ASN A 46 3.97 -1.93 -8.87
N GLY A 47 4.81 -0.92 -8.70
CA GLY A 47 4.47 0.31 -8.00
C GLY A 47 4.39 0.21 -6.47
N ILE A 48 4.82 -0.92 -5.89
CA ILE A 48 4.76 -1.18 -4.44
C ILE A 48 6.18 -1.24 -3.88
N PRO A 49 6.58 -0.31 -2.99
CA PRO A 49 7.88 -0.36 -2.33
C PRO A 49 7.94 -1.53 -1.34
N ARG A 50 9.05 -2.28 -1.36
CA ARG A 50 9.28 -3.44 -0.52
C ARG A 50 10.34 -3.14 0.52
N PHE A 51 9.91 -3.00 1.77
CA PHE A 51 10.78 -2.74 2.92
C PHE A 51 11.22 -4.01 3.66
N VAL A 52 10.70 -5.18 3.25
CA VAL A 52 10.98 -6.48 3.84
C VAL A 52 11.51 -7.43 2.78
N GLU A 53 12.29 -8.43 3.21
CA GLU A 53 12.82 -9.46 2.31
C GLU A 53 11.68 -10.26 1.67
N PRO A 54 11.85 -10.69 0.39
CA PRO A 54 10.83 -11.46 -0.33
C PRO A 54 10.42 -12.75 0.37
N ASP A 55 11.38 -13.43 0.99
CA ASP A 55 11.21 -14.74 1.64
C ASP A 55 10.88 -14.63 3.14
N ASN A 56 10.03 -13.68 3.52
CA ASN A 56 9.55 -13.61 4.88
C ASN A 56 8.43 -14.64 5.16
N TYR A 57 8.10 -14.84 6.45
CA TYR A 57 7.06 -15.79 6.87
C TYR A 57 5.67 -15.53 6.25
N ALA A 58 5.44 -14.34 5.71
CA ALA A 58 4.17 -13.97 5.09
C ALA A 58 3.97 -14.62 3.70
N SER A 59 4.97 -15.29 3.13
CA SER A 59 4.84 -15.93 1.81
C SER A 59 3.72 -16.97 1.76
N SER A 60 3.56 -17.77 2.81
CA SER A 60 2.47 -18.75 2.94
C SER A 60 1.09 -18.11 3.07
N PHE A 61 1.00 -17.00 3.82
CA PHE A 61 -0.22 -16.20 3.90
C PHE A 61 -0.56 -15.55 2.55
N GLY A 62 0.43 -15.04 1.85
CA GLY A 62 0.25 -14.47 0.51
C GLY A 62 -0.36 -15.47 -0.48
N TYR A 63 0.03 -16.74 -0.42
CA TYR A 63 -0.58 -17.80 -1.24
C TYR A 63 -2.06 -18.00 -0.90
N GLN A 64 -2.42 -18.14 0.38
CA GLN A 64 -3.82 -18.31 0.82
C GLN A 64 -4.68 -17.10 0.44
N TRP A 65 -4.18 -15.88 0.66
CA TRP A 65 -4.88 -14.66 0.30
C TRP A 65 -5.09 -14.51 -1.21
N ASN A 66 -4.15 -14.92 -2.02
CA ASN A 66 -4.31 -14.91 -3.48
C ASN A 66 -5.36 -15.93 -3.95
N LEU A 67 -5.49 -17.07 -3.27
CA LEU A 67 -6.48 -18.09 -3.59
C LEU A 67 -7.91 -17.62 -3.27
N PHE A 68 -8.12 -16.96 -2.12
CA PHE A 68 -9.43 -16.55 -1.61
C PHE A 68 -9.71 -15.05 -1.74
N ARG A 69 -8.89 -14.29 -2.47
CA ARG A 69 -8.99 -12.82 -2.54
C ARG A 69 -10.34 -12.30 -3.02
N ARG A 70 -11.06 -13.04 -3.86
CA ARG A 70 -12.36 -12.60 -4.42
C ARG A 70 -13.51 -12.79 -3.44
N GLU A 71 -13.43 -13.75 -2.54
CA GLU A 71 -14.52 -14.07 -1.62
C GLU A 71 -14.76 -12.98 -0.57
N GLN A 72 -13.74 -12.17 -0.29
CA GLN A 72 -13.79 -11.12 0.72
C GLN A 72 -13.99 -9.70 0.14
N ILE A 73 -14.18 -9.59 -1.17
CA ILE A 73 -14.38 -8.29 -1.82
C ILE A 73 -15.87 -8.11 -2.12
N ASP A 74 -16.49 -7.10 -1.53
CA ASP A 74 -17.92 -6.83 -1.65
C ASP A 74 -18.41 -6.76 -3.11
N SER A 75 -17.63 -6.16 -4.01
CA SER A 75 -17.97 -6.07 -5.44
C SER A 75 -18.02 -7.43 -6.15
N PHE A 76 -17.36 -8.46 -5.63
CA PHE A 76 -17.39 -9.82 -6.20
C PHE A 76 -18.43 -10.72 -5.55
N ASN A 77 -18.72 -10.53 -4.27
CA ASN A 77 -19.70 -11.34 -3.55
C ASN A 77 -21.09 -10.71 -3.48
N GLY A 78 -21.25 -9.49 -4.03
CA GLY A 78 -22.54 -8.78 -4.10
C GLY A 78 -23.03 -8.25 -2.75
N THR A 79 -22.12 -8.06 -1.78
CA THR A 79 -22.45 -7.52 -0.46
C THR A 79 -21.87 -6.12 -0.26
N THR A 80 -22.29 -5.45 0.82
CA THR A 80 -21.74 -4.15 1.29
C THR A 80 -21.09 -4.28 2.67
N LEU A 81 -20.91 -5.51 3.16
CA LEU A 81 -20.49 -5.78 4.53
C LEU A 81 -19.20 -5.08 4.93
N SER A 82 -18.23 -5.03 4.02
CA SER A 82 -16.93 -4.39 4.32
C SER A 82 -17.03 -2.87 4.35
N VAL A 83 -17.82 -2.30 3.45
CA VAL A 83 -18.07 -0.85 3.39
C VAL A 83 -18.87 -0.41 4.62
N ASP A 84 -19.94 -1.13 4.94
CA ASP A 84 -20.78 -0.83 6.09
C ASP A 84 -19.99 -0.93 7.41
N ARG A 85 -19.15 -1.96 7.52
CA ARG A 85 -18.27 -2.14 8.65
C ARG A 85 -17.25 -1.00 8.78
N PHE A 86 -16.63 -0.59 7.68
CA PHE A 86 -15.68 0.51 7.68
C PHE A 86 -16.30 1.79 8.23
N TRP A 87 -17.47 2.20 7.70
CA TRP A 87 -18.15 3.41 8.15
C TRP A 87 -18.64 3.31 9.60
N THR A 88 -19.12 2.14 10.01
CA THR A 88 -19.59 1.91 11.38
C THR A 88 -18.45 1.96 12.40
N GLU A 89 -17.33 1.32 12.10
CA GLU A 89 -16.20 1.23 13.04
C GLU A 89 -15.37 2.51 13.11
N THR A 90 -15.22 3.22 12.00
CA THR A 90 -14.46 4.48 11.98
C THR A 90 -15.29 5.68 12.43
N GLY A 91 -16.59 5.64 12.23
CA GLY A 91 -17.48 6.77 12.43
C GLY A 91 -17.23 7.92 11.44
N TRP A 92 -16.45 7.69 10.40
CA TRP A 92 -16.17 8.70 9.37
C TRP A 92 -17.28 8.80 8.34
N SER A 93 -17.32 9.92 7.64
CA SER A 93 -18.14 10.13 6.46
C SER A 93 -17.27 10.28 5.20
N SER A 94 -17.86 10.10 4.01
CA SER A 94 -17.13 10.30 2.76
C SER A 94 -16.59 11.72 2.60
N ASP A 95 -17.33 12.71 3.09
CA ASP A 95 -16.92 14.12 3.02
C ASP A 95 -15.67 14.40 3.87
N GLU A 96 -15.54 13.73 5.02
CA GLU A 96 -14.35 13.86 5.87
C GLU A 96 -13.11 13.24 5.25
N LEU A 97 -13.26 12.28 4.34
CA LEU A 97 -12.16 11.61 3.64
C LEU A 97 -11.77 12.31 2.33
N THR A 98 -12.56 13.28 1.87
CA THR A 98 -12.25 14.02 0.65
C THR A 98 -10.90 14.70 0.78
N ASP A 99 -10.02 14.49 -0.19
CA ASP A 99 -8.63 14.99 -0.24
C ASP A 99 -7.74 14.56 0.94
N LYS A 100 -8.12 13.53 1.67
CA LYS A 100 -7.31 12.94 2.75
C LYS A 100 -6.50 11.73 2.28
N TRP A 101 -5.37 11.50 2.92
CA TRP A 101 -4.64 10.26 2.85
C TRP A 101 -5.07 9.36 4.01
N VAL A 102 -5.39 8.13 3.68
CA VAL A 102 -5.79 7.11 4.67
C VAL A 102 -4.76 5.98 4.62
N LEU A 103 -4.22 5.62 5.78
CA LEU A 103 -3.36 4.46 5.94
C LEU A 103 -4.19 3.32 6.52
N ASP A 104 -4.31 2.23 5.76
CA ASP A 104 -4.81 0.97 6.27
C ASP A 104 -3.62 0.09 6.68
N ALA A 105 -3.33 0.05 7.96
CA ALA A 105 -2.22 -0.73 8.51
C ALA A 105 -2.62 -2.20 8.66
N GLY A 106 -1.95 -3.07 7.88
CA GLY A 106 -2.23 -4.51 7.88
C GLY A 106 -3.36 -4.93 6.96
N CYS A 107 -3.68 -4.11 5.96
CA CYS A 107 -4.65 -4.48 4.95
C CYS A 107 -4.24 -5.79 4.26
N ALA A 108 -5.04 -6.82 4.41
CA ALA A 108 -4.78 -8.13 3.81
C ALA A 108 -5.07 -8.12 2.30
N ILE A 109 -6.10 -7.40 1.88
CA ILE A 109 -6.47 -7.13 0.50
C ILE A 109 -6.80 -5.66 0.41
N SER A 110 -6.06 -4.91 -0.41
CA SER A 110 -6.40 -3.51 -0.66
C SER A 110 -7.77 -3.46 -1.34
N ARG A 111 -8.73 -2.86 -0.66
CA ARG A 111 -10.04 -2.57 -1.21
C ARG A 111 -10.03 -1.12 -1.66
N PRO A 112 -10.17 -0.81 -2.95
CA PRO A 112 -10.45 0.56 -3.31
C PRO A 112 -11.76 0.95 -2.64
N LEU A 113 -11.73 1.94 -1.77
CA LEU A 113 -12.93 2.67 -1.41
C LEU A 113 -13.45 3.21 -2.73
N ALA A 114 -14.60 2.71 -3.17
CA ALA A 114 -15.20 3.17 -4.41
C ALA A 114 -15.42 4.68 -4.32
N SER A 115 -14.81 5.39 -5.26
CA SER A 115 -15.04 6.81 -5.48
C SER A 115 -16.44 7.07 -5.99
#